data_3420d827b38260b0c6b55f08ec8b5d79
#
_entry.id   3420d827b38260b0c6b55f08ec8b5d79
#
_cell.length_a   1.000
_cell.length_b   1.000
_cell.length_c   1.000
_cell.angle_alpha   90.00
_cell.angle_beta   90.00
_cell.angle_gamma   90.00
#
_symmetry.space_group_name_H-M   'P 1'
#
loop_
_entity.id
_entity.type
_entity.pdbx_description
1 polymer ?
#
loop_
_entity_poly.entity_id
_entity_poly.type
_entity_poly.pdbx_seq_one_letter_code
_entity_poly.pdbx_strand_id
1 'polypeptide(L)'
;MATPDNHGPTVDGLDGAIAGRRISGSLRVDGFDVPLPPGDWLQLSSGHFKQPTAAGELLTLGRVKDRRLVGYIRITAGRSVANPPAGFPGTPGCDRQNQNTNILVNEGQEPFGHQACWVMDHYFLVPLQAWADRSNKLPALERAAAGDLAAKGVSYPQEMISLRLTRAETWGLLEVRYVFSPEEDHITSNNVATYADSDWQPGMIDRYPEKVAYIAKLKRWGDDFWPRFKSAFSAGRQTPSL
;
A
#
# COMPACT_ATOMS: atom_id res chain seq x y z
N MET A 1 6.43 -19.79 -0.88
CA MET A 1 4.96 -19.67 -0.69
C MET A 1 4.70 -18.24 -0.29
N ALA A 2 4.10 -17.45 -1.16
CA ALA A 2 3.65 -16.12 -0.78
C ALA A 2 2.62 -16.31 0.33
N THR A 3 2.91 -15.87 1.55
CA THR A 3 1.90 -15.72 2.59
C THR A 3 0.81 -14.82 2.02
N PRO A 4 -0.46 -15.22 2.05
CA PRO A 4 -1.52 -14.32 1.67
C PRO A 4 -1.50 -13.17 2.67
N ASP A 5 -1.13 -11.99 2.21
CA ASP A 5 -1.36 -10.71 2.89
C ASP A 5 -2.87 -10.47 2.95
N ASN A 6 -3.57 -11.26 3.68
CA ASN A 6 -5.01 -11.25 3.64
C ASN A 6 -5.61 -11.12 5.04
N HIS A 7 -5.41 -9.96 5.65
CA HIS A 7 -6.18 -9.61 6.85
C HIS A 7 -6.59 -8.13 6.87
N GLY A 8 -6.65 -7.50 5.69
CA GLY A 8 -7.35 -6.24 5.58
C GLY A 8 -8.87 -6.46 5.56
N PRO A 9 -9.67 -5.45 5.91
CA PRO A 9 -11.11 -5.53 5.84
C PRO A 9 -11.57 -5.89 4.42
N THR A 10 -12.55 -6.79 4.31
CA THR A 10 -13.18 -7.12 3.04
C THR A 10 -14.04 -5.96 2.56
N VAL A 11 -14.01 -5.68 1.27
CA VAL A 11 -14.83 -4.63 0.67
C VAL A 11 -16.27 -5.14 0.57
N ASP A 12 -17.22 -4.44 1.21
CA ASP A 12 -18.65 -4.75 1.14
C ASP A 12 -19.29 -4.29 -0.17
N GLY A 13 -18.68 -3.31 -0.85
CA GLY A 13 -19.12 -2.81 -2.14
C GLY A 13 -18.05 -1.96 -2.80
N LEU A 14 -18.02 -1.98 -4.14
CA LEU A 14 -17.19 -1.11 -4.96
C LEU A 14 -17.99 0.12 -5.35
N ASP A 15 -17.35 1.29 -5.29
CA ASP A 15 -17.93 2.52 -5.83
C ASP A 15 -17.86 2.49 -7.35
N GLY A 16 -19.01 2.46 -7.99
CA GLY A 16 -19.09 2.58 -9.45
C GLY A 16 -18.61 3.96 -9.91
N ALA A 17 -17.88 4.02 -11.01
CA ALA A 17 -17.67 5.23 -11.81
C ALA A 17 -16.59 6.26 -11.39
N ILE A 18 -15.68 5.98 -10.44
CA ILE A 18 -14.61 6.94 -10.11
C ILE A 18 -13.25 6.56 -10.75
N ALA A 19 -13.18 5.44 -11.44
CA ALA A 19 -11.97 5.01 -12.14
C ALA A 19 -11.52 6.07 -13.16
N GLY A 20 -10.23 6.44 -13.12
CA GLY A 20 -9.65 7.44 -14.01
C GLY A 20 -9.62 8.88 -13.47
N ARG A 21 -10.15 9.17 -12.28
CA ARG A 21 -9.99 10.47 -11.64
C ARG A 21 -8.51 10.73 -11.35
N ARG A 22 -8.01 11.90 -11.75
CA ARG A 22 -6.63 12.33 -11.44
C ARG A 22 -6.58 13.05 -10.10
N ILE A 23 -5.57 12.72 -9.32
CA ILE A 23 -5.37 13.23 -7.96
C ILE A 23 -3.89 13.56 -7.79
N SER A 24 -3.58 14.69 -7.14
CA SER A 24 -2.21 15.11 -6.81
C SER A 24 -2.15 15.78 -5.43
N GLY A 25 -0.98 15.78 -4.81
CA GLY A 25 -0.72 16.41 -3.52
C GLY A 25 -1.25 15.63 -2.32
N SER A 26 -2.55 15.58 -2.10
CA SER A 26 -3.18 14.80 -1.05
C SER A 26 -4.56 14.31 -1.47
N LEU A 27 -5.07 13.32 -0.77
CA LEU A 27 -6.40 12.78 -0.97
C LEU A 27 -7.10 12.60 0.38
N ARG A 28 -8.34 13.07 0.47
CA ARG A 28 -9.15 12.84 1.66
C ARG A 28 -9.86 11.49 1.56
N VAL A 29 -9.61 10.62 2.55
CA VAL A 29 -10.17 9.27 2.65
C VAL A 29 -10.67 9.07 4.08
N ASP A 30 -11.93 8.82 4.28
CA ASP A 30 -12.58 8.65 5.60
C ASP A 30 -12.16 9.73 6.63
N GLY A 31 -12.05 10.97 6.17
CA GLY A 31 -11.66 12.12 7.00
C GLY A 31 -10.16 12.26 7.27
N PHE A 32 -9.30 11.38 6.77
CA PHE A 32 -7.85 11.53 6.79
C PHE A 32 -7.34 12.21 5.52
N ASP A 33 -6.50 13.22 5.65
CA ASP A 33 -5.83 13.87 4.52
C ASP A 33 -4.53 13.11 4.19
N VAL A 34 -4.66 12.07 3.37
CA VAL A 34 -3.56 11.18 3.00
C VAL A 34 -2.59 11.89 2.05
N PRO A 35 -1.34 12.12 2.44
CA PRO A 35 -0.36 12.74 1.55
C PRO A 35 0.02 11.78 0.42
N LEU A 36 0.19 12.31 -0.79
CA LEU A 36 0.61 11.55 -1.97
C LEU A 36 2.04 11.93 -2.37
N PRO A 37 2.82 10.99 -2.90
CA PRO A 37 4.08 11.32 -3.56
C PRO A 37 3.85 12.27 -4.74
N PRO A 38 4.85 13.12 -5.10
CA PRO A 38 4.72 14.06 -6.20
C PRO A 38 4.28 13.40 -7.51
N GLY A 39 3.47 14.12 -8.29
CA GLY A 39 2.93 13.69 -9.57
C GLY A 39 1.44 13.40 -9.55
N ASP A 40 0.91 13.03 -10.71
CA ASP A 40 -0.50 12.71 -10.89
C ASP A 40 -0.75 11.22 -10.69
N TRP A 41 -1.78 10.93 -9.92
CA TRP A 41 -2.25 9.58 -9.63
C TRP A 41 -3.63 9.37 -10.22
N LEU A 42 -3.87 8.22 -10.82
CA LEU A 42 -5.19 7.82 -11.31
C LEU A 42 -5.87 6.95 -10.26
N GLN A 43 -7.08 7.27 -9.90
CA GLN A 43 -7.89 6.37 -9.09
C GLN A 43 -8.27 5.16 -9.93
N LEU A 44 -7.97 3.97 -9.42
CA LEU A 44 -8.24 2.69 -10.10
C LEU A 44 -9.48 2.01 -9.54
N SER A 45 -9.64 2.03 -8.23
CA SER A 45 -10.82 1.48 -7.55
C SER A 45 -10.99 2.10 -6.19
N SER A 46 -12.22 2.09 -5.69
CA SER A 46 -12.56 2.42 -4.30
C SER A 46 -13.72 1.56 -3.83
N GLY A 47 -13.86 1.47 -2.52
CA GLY A 47 -14.94 0.74 -1.88
C GLY A 47 -15.00 1.02 -0.39
N HIS A 48 -16.09 0.62 0.22
CA HIS A 48 -16.32 0.78 1.63
C HIS A 48 -16.31 -0.58 2.33
N PHE A 49 -15.93 -0.57 3.59
CA PHE A 49 -16.12 -1.71 4.46
C PHE A 49 -16.94 -1.32 5.70
N LYS A 50 -17.71 -2.26 6.20
CA LYS A 50 -18.45 -2.13 7.44
C LYS A 50 -18.34 -3.42 8.22
N GLN A 51 -17.90 -3.31 9.45
CA GLN A 51 -17.79 -4.40 10.43
C GLN A 51 -18.54 -4.00 11.69
N PRO A 52 -18.85 -4.92 12.61
CA PRO A 52 -19.59 -4.58 13.84
C PRO A 52 -18.98 -3.46 14.66
N THR A 53 -17.65 -3.32 14.65
CA THR A 53 -16.92 -2.36 15.49
C THR A 53 -16.17 -1.29 14.67
N ALA A 54 -16.12 -1.40 13.35
CA ALA A 54 -15.37 -0.48 12.49
C ALA A 54 -16.04 -0.30 11.13
N ALA A 55 -15.88 0.88 10.55
CA ALA A 55 -16.25 1.18 9.18
C ALA A 55 -15.17 2.06 8.54
N GLY A 56 -15.13 2.11 7.21
CA GLY A 56 -14.13 2.93 6.51
C GLY A 56 -14.12 2.73 5.01
N GLU A 57 -13.07 3.26 4.40
CA GLU A 57 -12.86 3.28 2.96
C GLU A 57 -11.55 2.57 2.58
N LEU A 58 -11.59 1.93 1.41
CA LEU A 58 -10.41 1.38 0.75
C LEU A 58 -10.30 1.98 -0.65
N LEU A 59 -9.07 2.27 -1.06
CA LEU A 59 -8.85 2.96 -2.31
C LEU A 59 -7.53 2.53 -2.92
N THR A 60 -7.51 2.43 -4.26
CA THR A 60 -6.27 2.17 -5.01
C THR A 60 -6.02 3.26 -6.03
N LEU A 61 -4.77 3.68 -6.13
CA LEU A 61 -4.29 4.63 -7.10
C LEU A 61 -3.15 4.01 -7.92
N GLY A 62 -3.06 4.38 -9.18
CA GLY A 62 -1.95 4.00 -10.05
C GLY A 62 -1.32 5.20 -10.73
N ARG A 63 -0.02 5.15 -10.96
CA ARG A 63 0.69 6.07 -11.83
C ARG A 63 1.18 5.31 -13.06
N VAL A 64 0.69 5.72 -14.21
CA VAL A 64 0.96 5.08 -15.50
C VAL A 64 1.71 6.04 -16.41
N LYS A 65 2.82 5.58 -16.97
CA LYS A 65 3.62 6.30 -17.94
C LYS A 65 3.86 5.36 -19.14
N ASP A 66 3.56 5.82 -20.35
CA ASP A 66 3.74 5.04 -21.58
C ASP A 66 3.14 3.62 -21.52
N ARG A 67 1.94 3.50 -20.98
CA ARG A 67 1.26 2.22 -20.69
C ARG A 67 2.04 1.27 -19.76
N ARG A 68 2.91 1.81 -18.92
CA ARG A 68 3.64 1.08 -17.89
C ARG A 68 3.22 1.61 -16.51
N LEU A 69 2.84 0.72 -15.60
CA LEU A 69 2.58 1.07 -14.20
C LEU A 69 3.92 1.34 -13.52
N VAL A 70 4.15 2.59 -13.11
CA VAL A 70 5.39 3.02 -12.45
C VAL A 70 5.22 3.32 -10.97
N GLY A 71 3.99 3.32 -10.49
CA GLY A 71 3.67 3.47 -9.08
C GLY A 71 2.26 2.99 -8.77
N TYR A 72 2.06 2.52 -7.55
CA TYR A 72 0.77 2.06 -7.05
C TYR A 72 0.61 2.49 -5.60
N ILE A 73 -0.60 2.88 -5.20
CA ILE A 73 -0.92 3.20 -3.81
C ILE A 73 -2.18 2.45 -3.41
N ARG A 74 -2.13 1.78 -2.26
CA ARG A 74 -3.31 1.23 -1.59
C ARG A 74 -3.50 1.96 -0.29
N ILE A 75 -4.72 2.44 -0.05
CA ILE A 75 -5.11 3.15 1.15
C ILE A 75 -6.21 2.35 1.85
N THR A 76 -6.06 2.15 3.14
CA THR A 76 -7.09 1.65 4.04
C THR A 76 -7.25 2.69 5.14
N ALA A 77 -8.42 3.29 5.23
CA ALA A 77 -8.78 4.26 6.26
C ALA A 77 -10.04 3.79 6.98
N GLY A 78 -10.05 3.83 8.29
CA GLY A 78 -11.21 3.36 9.05
C GLY A 78 -11.34 3.97 10.42
N ARG A 79 -12.56 3.94 10.94
CA ARG A 79 -12.92 4.45 12.27
C ARG A 79 -13.65 3.39 13.06
N SER A 80 -13.43 3.39 14.37
CA SER A 80 -14.25 2.61 15.28
C SER A 80 -15.66 3.21 15.30
N VAL A 81 -16.68 2.35 15.13
CA VAL A 81 -18.10 2.70 15.29
C VAL A 81 -18.65 2.22 16.64
N ALA A 82 -17.82 1.54 17.42
CA ALA A 82 -18.19 1.12 18.78
C ALA A 82 -18.06 2.28 19.78
N ASN A 83 -18.85 2.25 20.84
CA ASN A 83 -18.75 3.18 21.96
C ASN A 83 -18.73 2.37 23.27
N PRO A 84 -17.59 2.33 24.02
CA PRO A 84 -16.32 2.99 23.71
C PRO A 84 -15.64 2.39 22.45
N PRO A 85 -14.69 3.11 21.83
CA PRO A 85 -13.97 2.62 20.66
C PRO A 85 -13.27 1.29 20.93
N ALA A 86 -13.45 0.31 20.02
CA ALA A 86 -12.96 -1.05 20.20
C ALA A 86 -11.52 -1.28 19.70
N GLY A 87 -10.95 -0.30 18.98
CA GLY A 87 -9.62 -0.44 18.37
C GLY A 87 -9.60 -1.31 17.13
N PHE A 88 -8.40 -1.55 16.64
CA PHE A 88 -8.14 -2.33 15.43
C PHE A 88 -7.16 -3.47 15.73
N PRO A 89 -7.31 -4.63 15.06
CA PRO A 89 -6.34 -5.70 15.19
C PRO A 89 -4.95 -5.25 14.70
N GLY A 90 -3.91 -5.89 15.20
CA GLY A 90 -2.54 -5.58 14.79
C GLY A 90 -2.32 -5.82 13.30
N THR A 91 -1.68 -4.86 12.62
CA THR A 91 -1.30 -5.01 11.22
C THR A 91 -0.13 -5.98 11.11
N PRO A 92 -0.25 -7.06 10.33
CA PRO A 92 0.85 -8.01 10.15
C PRO A 92 2.11 -7.34 9.61
N GLY A 93 3.28 -7.77 10.11
CA GLY A 93 4.59 -7.33 9.64
C GLY A 93 5.17 -6.08 10.31
N CYS A 94 4.43 -5.42 11.22
CA CYS A 94 5.00 -4.38 12.08
C CYS A 94 5.74 -4.94 13.31
N ASP A 95 5.54 -6.20 13.63
CA ASP A 95 6.07 -6.89 14.81
C ASP A 95 7.34 -7.69 14.53
N ARG A 96 7.64 -7.95 13.26
CA ARG A 96 8.78 -8.79 12.86
C ARG A 96 9.29 -8.45 11.47
N GLN A 97 10.59 -8.64 11.29
CA GLN A 97 11.19 -8.71 9.98
C GLN A 97 10.92 -10.08 9.35
N ASN A 98 10.72 -10.11 8.05
CA ASN A 98 10.69 -11.31 7.24
C ASN A 98 11.77 -11.21 6.16
N GLN A 99 11.95 -12.27 5.37
CA GLN A 99 12.98 -12.30 4.31
C GLN A 99 12.84 -11.21 3.23
N ASN A 100 11.68 -10.56 3.17
CA ASN A 100 11.37 -9.54 2.16
C ASN A 100 11.60 -8.13 2.68
N THR A 101 11.77 -7.98 4.01
CA THR A 101 11.84 -6.69 4.66
C THR A 101 13.25 -6.12 4.58
N ASN A 102 13.40 -4.99 3.90
CA ASN A 102 14.66 -4.25 3.84
C ASN A 102 14.80 -3.29 5.05
N ILE A 103 13.71 -2.67 5.46
CA ILE A 103 13.67 -1.70 6.56
C ILE A 103 12.40 -1.94 7.38
N LEU A 104 12.55 -1.89 8.69
CA LEU A 104 11.43 -1.85 9.63
C LEU A 104 11.68 -0.74 10.65
N VAL A 105 10.78 0.21 10.74
CA VAL A 105 10.73 1.22 11.80
C VAL A 105 9.44 1.00 12.59
N ASN A 106 9.58 0.63 13.86
CA ASN A 106 8.46 0.35 14.75
C ASN A 106 8.55 1.25 15.98
N GLU A 107 7.60 2.17 16.13
CA GLU A 107 7.46 3.08 17.28
C GLU A 107 6.45 2.57 18.32
N GLY A 108 5.83 1.43 18.09
CA GLY A 108 4.91 0.76 19.00
C GLY A 108 3.90 -0.11 18.26
N GLN A 109 3.54 -1.22 18.89
CA GLN A 109 2.52 -2.14 18.38
C GLN A 109 1.78 -2.82 19.51
N GLU A 110 0.55 -2.36 19.74
CA GLU A 110 -0.41 -2.93 20.67
C GLU A 110 -1.69 -3.27 19.89
N PRO A 111 -2.03 -4.55 19.69
CA PRO A 111 -3.30 -4.93 19.09
C PRO A 111 -4.48 -4.27 19.80
N PHE A 112 -5.41 -3.73 19.04
CA PHE A 112 -6.57 -2.95 19.51
C PHE A 112 -6.23 -1.65 20.25
N GLY A 113 -4.95 -1.27 20.32
CA GLY A 113 -4.45 -0.04 20.90
C GLY A 113 -3.65 0.78 19.91
N HIS A 114 -2.46 1.20 20.36
CA HIS A 114 -1.53 2.00 19.58
C HIS A 114 -0.70 1.16 18.61
N GLN A 115 -0.68 1.56 17.35
CA GLN A 115 0.25 1.01 16.36
C GLN A 115 0.88 2.15 15.56
N ALA A 116 2.20 2.12 15.42
CA ALA A 116 2.94 3.10 14.65
C ALA A 116 4.18 2.44 14.03
N CYS A 117 4.10 2.12 12.75
CA CYS A 117 5.25 1.54 12.06
C CYS A 117 5.27 1.91 10.57
N TRP A 118 6.45 1.86 9.96
CA TRP A 118 6.56 1.75 8.52
C TRP A 118 7.59 0.68 8.14
N VAL A 119 7.29 -0.01 7.06
CA VAL A 119 8.05 -1.19 6.58
C VAL A 119 8.35 -1.00 5.11
N MET A 120 9.59 -1.26 4.72
CA MET A 120 9.98 -1.33 3.33
C MET A 120 10.22 -2.77 2.93
N ASP A 121 9.44 -3.24 1.96
CA ASP A 121 9.48 -4.60 1.47
C ASP A 121 9.77 -4.64 -0.03
N HIS A 122 10.45 -5.69 -0.47
CA HIS A 122 10.41 -6.07 -1.88
C HIS A 122 9.00 -6.57 -2.24
N TYR A 123 8.40 -5.94 -3.25
CA TYR A 123 7.05 -6.24 -3.71
C TYR A 123 7.11 -6.96 -5.06
N PHE A 124 7.00 -8.28 -5.00
CA PHE A 124 7.07 -9.14 -6.17
C PHE A 124 5.69 -9.33 -6.79
N LEU A 125 5.55 -8.85 -8.03
CA LEU A 125 4.34 -9.03 -8.82
C LEU A 125 4.53 -10.23 -9.75
N VAL A 126 3.57 -11.14 -9.74
CA VAL A 126 3.53 -12.19 -10.76
C VAL A 126 3.22 -11.56 -12.13
N PRO A 127 3.65 -12.15 -13.25
CA PRO A 127 3.32 -11.67 -14.58
C PRO A 127 1.82 -11.38 -14.73
N LEU A 128 1.46 -10.34 -15.49
CA LEU A 128 0.08 -9.84 -15.60
C LEU A 128 -0.92 -10.95 -15.92
N GLN A 129 -0.56 -11.88 -16.79
CA GLN A 129 -1.43 -13.03 -17.13
C GLN A 129 -1.66 -13.90 -15.90
N ALA A 130 -0.60 -14.26 -15.16
CA ALA A 130 -0.73 -15.07 -13.95
C ALA A 130 -1.47 -14.32 -12.82
N TRP A 131 -1.43 -12.99 -12.81
CA TRP A 131 -2.21 -12.17 -11.90
C TRP A 131 -3.69 -12.13 -12.32
N ALA A 132 -3.97 -11.95 -13.60
CA ALA A 132 -5.32 -12.05 -14.15
C ALA A 132 -5.94 -13.44 -13.88
N ASP A 133 -5.17 -14.51 -14.04
CA ASP A 133 -5.61 -15.88 -13.77
C ASP A 133 -5.88 -16.14 -12.27
N ARG A 134 -5.26 -15.37 -11.39
CA ARG A 134 -5.52 -15.37 -9.94
C ARG A 134 -6.56 -14.35 -9.50
N SER A 135 -7.09 -13.56 -10.42
CA SER A 135 -7.97 -12.42 -10.10
C SER A 135 -9.23 -12.85 -9.33
N ASN A 136 -9.71 -14.07 -9.54
CA ASN A 136 -10.83 -14.64 -8.79
C ASN A 136 -10.51 -14.89 -7.30
N LYS A 137 -9.23 -14.95 -6.92
CA LYS A 137 -8.77 -15.11 -5.53
C LYS A 137 -8.35 -13.79 -4.88
N LEU A 138 -8.27 -12.71 -5.65
CA LEU A 138 -7.96 -11.39 -5.12
C LEU A 138 -9.18 -10.76 -4.48
N PRO A 139 -9.00 -9.90 -3.46
CA PRO A 139 -10.06 -9.05 -2.97
C PRO A 139 -10.70 -8.22 -4.09
N ALA A 140 -11.96 -7.86 -3.93
CA ALA A 140 -12.74 -7.17 -4.97
C ALA A 140 -12.09 -5.86 -5.45
N LEU A 141 -11.47 -5.12 -4.53
CA LEU A 141 -10.77 -3.87 -4.81
C LEU A 141 -9.60 -4.06 -5.79
N GLU A 142 -8.75 -5.02 -5.51
CA GLU A 142 -7.58 -5.34 -6.33
C GLU A 142 -8.00 -5.94 -7.69
N ARG A 143 -9.06 -6.74 -7.72
CA ARG A 143 -9.62 -7.23 -8.99
C ARG A 143 -10.11 -6.10 -9.88
N ALA A 144 -10.80 -5.12 -9.31
CA ALA A 144 -11.27 -3.96 -10.06
C ALA A 144 -10.11 -3.12 -10.61
N ALA A 145 -9.09 -2.86 -9.78
CA ALA A 145 -7.89 -2.15 -10.21
C ALA A 145 -7.14 -2.90 -11.32
N ALA A 146 -6.99 -4.22 -11.17
CA ALA A 146 -6.36 -5.09 -12.17
C ALA A 146 -7.12 -5.07 -13.50
N GLY A 147 -8.44 -5.19 -13.44
CA GLY A 147 -9.30 -5.16 -14.61
C GLY A 147 -9.21 -3.83 -15.37
N ASP A 148 -9.19 -2.71 -14.66
CA ASP A 148 -9.03 -1.38 -15.27
C ASP A 148 -7.68 -1.23 -15.97
N LEU A 149 -6.58 -1.63 -15.33
CA LEU A 149 -5.24 -1.60 -15.92
C LEU A 149 -5.14 -2.51 -17.14
N ALA A 150 -5.67 -3.74 -17.05
CA ALA A 150 -5.67 -4.69 -18.16
C ALA A 150 -6.48 -4.18 -19.36
N ALA A 151 -7.67 -3.62 -19.14
CA ALA A 151 -8.51 -3.04 -20.18
C ALA A 151 -7.83 -1.86 -20.91
N LYS A 152 -6.94 -1.14 -20.23
CA LYS A 152 -6.14 -0.03 -20.80
C LYS A 152 -4.83 -0.50 -21.42
N GLY A 153 -4.55 -1.81 -21.45
CA GLY A 153 -3.31 -2.37 -21.97
C GLY A 153 -2.07 -1.94 -21.20
N VAL A 154 -2.21 -1.70 -19.88
CA VAL A 154 -1.11 -1.30 -19.01
C VAL A 154 -0.33 -2.54 -18.58
N SER A 155 0.98 -2.50 -18.80
CA SER A 155 1.93 -3.48 -18.26
C SER A 155 2.55 -2.97 -16.95
N TYR A 156 3.23 -3.85 -16.20
CA TYR A 156 3.96 -3.46 -15.00
C TYR A 156 5.23 -4.30 -14.81
N PRO A 157 6.24 -3.79 -14.09
CA PRO A 157 7.42 -4.56 -13.76
C PRO A 157 7.05 -5.69 -12.78
N GLN A 158 7.77 -6.77 -12.85
CA GLN A 158 7.58 -7.89 -11.91
C GLN A 158 8.03 -7.52 -10.49
N GLU A 159 9.03 -6.65 -10.39
CA GLU A 159 9.66 -6.28 -9.14
C GLU A 159 9.46 -4.80 -8.85
N MET A 160 8.91 -4.50 -7.71
CA MET A 160 8.69 -3.17 -7.19
C MET A 160 9.12 -3.11 -5.72
N ILE A 161 9.28 -1.93 -5.17
CA ILE A 161 9.56 -1.73 -3.75
C ILE A 161 8.36 -1.06 -3.11
N SER A 162 7.86 -1.63 -2.02
CA SER A 162 6.74 -1.08 -1.28
C SER A 162 7.18 -0.47 0.05
N LEU A 163 6.61 0.67 0.38
CA LEU A 163 6.65 1.25 1.72
C LEU A 163 5.24 1.24 2.28
N ARG A 164 5.02 0.48 3.33
CA ARG A 164 3.75 0.43 4.04
C ARG A 164 3.87 1.21 5.33
N LEU A 165 3.05 2.23 5.49
CA LEU A 165 2.96 3.08 6.66
C LEU A 165 1.65 2.77 7.38
N THR A 166 1.72 2.48 8.67
CA THR A 166 0.56 2.14 9.50
C THR A 166 0.52 3.00 10.74
N ARG A 167 -0.65 3.56 10.99
CA ARG A 167 -0.98 4.27 12.22
C ARG A 167 -2.37 3.83 12.66
N ALA A 168 -2.47 3.33 13.89
CA ALA A 168 -3.74 3.01 14.52
C ALA A 168 -3.77 3.47 15.98
N GLU A 169 -4.95 3.81 16.40
CA GLU A 169 -5.36 4.07 17.78
C GLU A 169 -6.72 3.40 18.00
N THR A 170 -7.23 3.42 19.21
CA THR A 170 -8.55 2.83 19.48
C THR A 170 -9.66 3.41 18.59
N TRP A 171 -9.57 4.67 18.19
CA TRP A 171 -10.60 5.40 17.44
C TRP A 171 -10.46 5.27 15.90
N GLY A 172 -9.27 4.99 15.37
CA GLY A 172 -9.03 5.04 13.94
C GLY A 172 -7.81 4.24 13.48
N LEU A 173 -7.84 3.88 12.20
CA LEU A 173 -6.77 3.21 11.45
C LEU A 173 -6.51 3.97 10.16
N LEU A 174 -5.24 4.20 9.86
CA LEU A 174 -4.76 4.58 8.53
C LEU A 174 -3.58 3.70 8.16
N GLU A 175 -3.73 2.93 7.09
CA GLU A 175 -2.66 2.18 6.46
C GLU A 175 -2.52 2.62 5.01
N VAL A 176 -1.32 2.97 4.60
CA VAL A 176 -1.04 3.31 3.21
C VAL A 176 0.18 2.53 2.74
N ARG A 177 0.03 1.83 1.63
CA ARG A 177 1.13 1.16 0.95
C ARG A 177 1.46 1.94 -0.32
N TYR A 178 2.65 2.51 -0.36
CA TYR A 178 3.23 3.18 -1.53
C TYR A 178 4.14 2.17 -2.22
N VAL A 179 3.93 1.94 -3.51
CA VAL A 179 4.71 0.98 -4.30
C VAL A 179 5.36 1.73 -5.45
N PHE A 180 6.67 1.58 -5.59
CA PHE A 180 7.50 2.30 -6.54
C PHE A 180 8.19 1.33 -7.49
N SER A 181 8.22 1.68 -8.77
CA SER A 181 8.98 0.96 -9.77
C SER A 181 10.44 1.44 -9.79
N PRO A 182 11.42 0.55 -9.64
CA PRO A 182 12.82 0.90 -9.84
C PRO A 182 13.15 1.36 -11.26
N GLU A 183 12.31 1.00 -12.25
CA GLU A 183 12.49 1.39 -13.64
C GLU A 183 12.44 2.92 -13.84
N GLU A 184 11.77 3.67 -12.95
CA GLU A 184 11.78 5.14 -12.95
C GLU A 184 13.19 5.71 -12.68
N ASP A 185 14.04 4.95 -12.02
CA ASP A 185 15.45 5.28 -11.76
C ASP A 185 16.40 4.50 -12.69
N HIS A 186 15.89 4.00 -13.83
CA HIS A 186 16.65 3.25 -14.83
C HIS A 186 17.24 1.91 -14.33
N ILE A 187 16.68 1.37 -13.24
CA ILE A 187 17.05 0.04 -12.73
C ILE A 187 16.10 -0.97 -13.36
N THR A 188 16.61 -1.81 -14.23
CA THR A 188 15.81 -2.78 -14.97
C THR A 188 15.23 -3.84 -14.03
N SER A 189 13.95 -4.16 -14.20
CA SER A 189 13.34 -5.31 -13.55
C SER A 189 13.78 -6.60 -14.24
N ASN A 190 14.30 -7.53 -13.46
CA ASN A 190 14.65 -8.85 -13.97
C ASN A 190 13.41 -9.76 -13.92
N ASN A 191 13.20 -10.52 -15.01
CA ASN A 191 12.17 -11.56 -14.98
C ASN A 191 12.75 -12.80 -14.32
N VAL A 192 12.38 -13.02 -13.07
CA VAL A 192 12.81 -14.19 -12.29
C VAL A 192 11.65 -15.17 -12.11
N ALA A 193 11.97 -16.46 -11.98
CA ALA A 193 10.95 -17.49 -11.89
C ALA A 193 10.23 -17.47 -10.54
N THR A 194 10.94 -17.21 -9.47
CA THR A 194 10.40 -17.17 -8.12
C THR A 194 10.90 -15.95 -7.36
N TYR A 195 10.20 -15.60 -6.30
CA TYR A 195 10.62 -14.55 -5.38
C TYR A 195 12.04 -14.78 -4.81
N ALA A 196 12.40 -16.04 -4.55
CA ALA A 196 13.70 -16.39 -3.98
C ALA A 196 14.89 -16.12 -4.94
N ASP A 197 14.62 -16.05 -6.25
CA ASP A 197 15.65 -15.79 -7.27
C ASP A 197 15.90 -14.29 -7.48
N SER A 198 15.19 -13.43 -6.77
CA SER A 198 15.27 -11.99 -6.97
C SER A 198 16.52 -11.37 -6.35
N ASP A 199 17.17 -10.52 -7.13
CA ASP A 199 18.30 -9.69 -6.69
C ASP A 199 17.91 -8.64 -5.63
N TRP A 200 16.61 -8.40 -5.42
CA TRP A 200 16.10 -7.48 -4.40
C TRP A 200 16.00 -8.09 -3.01
N GLN A 201 16.28 -9.37 -2.89
CA GLN A 201 16.32 -10.04 -1.59
C GLN A 201 17.37 -9.38 -0.68
N PRO A 202 17.08 -9.16 0.61
CA PRO A 202 18.04 -8.55 1.55
C PRO A 202 19.41 -9.22 1.58
N GLY A 203 19.46 -10.54 1.39
CA GLY A 203 20.72 -11.30 1.32
C GLY A 203 21.45 -11.25 -0.02
N MET A 204 20.85 -10.68 -1.08
CA MET A 204 21.40 -10.61 -2.43
C MET A 204 21.73 -9.19 -2.87
N ILE A 205 20.99 -8.22 -2.36
CA ILE A 205 20.99 -6.83 -2.83
C ILE A 205 22.35 -6.16 -2.72
N ASP A 206 23.18 -6.53 -1.75
CA ASP A 206 24.53 -5.97 -1.52
C ASP A 206 25.48 -6.15 -2.71
N ARG A 207 25.15 -7.06 -3.64
CA ARG A 207 25.91 -7.28 -4.88
C ARG A 207 25.59 -6.29 -5.98
N TYR A 208 24.57 -5.45 -5.78
CA TYR A 208 24.02 -4.52 -6.77
C TYR A 208 24.00 -3.10 -6.21
N PRO A 209 25.09 -2.32 -6.36
CA PRO A 209 25.22 -0.99 -5.78
C PRO A 209 24.07 -0.03 -6.15
N GLU A 210 23.54 -0.12 -7.37
CA GLU A 210 22.42 0.69 -7.84
C GLU A 210 21.12 0.37 -7.08
N LYS A 211 20.89 -0.89 -6.72
CA LYS A 211 19.74 -1.32 -5.93
C LYS A 211 19.88 -0.88 -4.47
N VAL A 212 21.08 -1.02 -3.90
CA VAL A 212 21.39 -0.50 -2.56
C VAL A 212 21.15 1.00 -2.49
N ALA A 213 21.61 1.75 -3.50
CA ALA A 213 21.39 3.20 -3.58
C ALA A 213 19.90 3.55 -3.69
N TYR A 214 19.13 2.75 -4.44
CA TYR A 214 17.69 2.92 -4.56
C TYR A 214 16.95 2.67 -3.24
N ILE A 215 17.27 1.60 -2.51
CA ILE A 215 16.72 1.34 -1.17
C ILE A 215 17.06 2.49 -0.22
N ALA A 216 18.31 3.00 -0.24
CA ALA A 216 18.71 4.14 0.56
C ALA A 216 17.95 5.43 0.19
N LYS A 217 17.65 5.65 -1.11
CA LYS A 217 16.80 6.75 -1.58
C LYS A 217 15.39 6.63 -1.01
N LEU A 218 14.77 5.45 -1.13
CA LEU A 218 13.42 5.22 -0.63
C LEU A 218 13.36 5.28 0.91
N LYS A 219 14.43 4.86 1.59
CA LYS A 219 14.50 5.01 3.05
C LYS A 219 14.44 6.48 3.45
N ARG A 220 15.25 7.35 2.84
CA ARG A 220 15.19 8.79 3.10
C ARG A 220 13.81 9.35 2.83
N TRP A 221 13.18 8.95 1.71
CA TRP A 221 11.81 9.35 1.41
C TRP A 221 10.85 8.90 2.52
N GLY A 222 10.95 7.66 3.00
CA GLY A 222 10.13 7.14 4.10
C GLY A 222 10.33 7.91 5.41
N ASP A 223 11.59 8.19 5.77
CA ASP A 223 11.95 8.97 6.97
C ASP A 223 11.35 10.40 6.91
N ASP A 224 11.40 11.06 5.75
CA ASP A 224 10.86 12.41 5.55
C ASP A 224 9.32 12.41 5.49
N PHE A 225 8.74 11.31 5.01
CA PHE A 225 7.30 11.20 4.79
C PHE A 225 6.54 10.75 6.05
N TRP A 226 7.17 9.95 6.88
CA TRP A 226 6.59 9.39 8.10
C TRP A 226 6.00 10.44 9.07
N PRO A 227 6.68 11.56 9.38
CA PRO A 227 6.08 12.61 10.20
C PRO A 227 4.81 13.22 9.60
N ARG A 228 4.78 13.42 8.28
CA ARG A 228 3.59 13.94 7.57
C ARG A 228 2.43 12.97 7.67
N PHE A 229 2.70 11.68 7.49
CA PHE A 229 1.71 10.62 7.61
C PHE A 229 1.12 10.56 9.02
N LYS A 230 1.96 10.62 10.07
CA LYS A 230 1.51 10.69 11.47
C LYS A 230 0.65 11.92 11.74
N SER A 231 1.02 13.07 11.18
CA SER A 231 0.25 14.31 11.31
C SER A 231 -1.12 14.20 10.63
N ALA A 232 -1.18 13.62 9.44
CA ALA A 232 -2.42 13.38 8.71
C ALA A 232 -3.38 12.46 9.50
N PHE A 233 -2.85 11.40 10.11
CA PHE A 233 -3.61 10.53 10.99
C PHE A 233 -4.17 11.32 12.19
N SER A 234 -3.34 12.08 12.89
CA SER A 234 -3.75 12.82 14.09
C SER A 234 -4.81 13.88 13.79
N ALA A 235 -4.69 14.58 12.65
CA ALA A 235 -5.68 15.56 12.20
C ALA A 235 -7.03 14.91 11.89
N GLY A 236 -7.04 13.67 11.40
CA GLY A 236 -8.26 12.90 11.13
C GLY A 236 -9.15 12.69 12.37
N ARG A 237 -8.58 12.69 13.58
CA ARG A 237 -9.35 12.51 14.84
C ARG A 237 -10.38 13.62 15.07
N GLN A 238 -10.10 14.83 14.57
CA GLN A 238 -10.97 16.00 14.79
C GLN A 238 -12.12 16.09 13.78
N THR A 239 -12.15 15.22 12.79
CA THR A 239 -13.20 15.22 11.77
C THR A 239 -14.34 14.31 12.22
N PRO A 240 -15.59 14.83 12.35
CA PRO A 240 -16.75 13.98 12.61
C PRO A 240 -16.90 12.93 11.51
N SER A 241 -17.29 11.71 11.89
CA SER A 241 -17.77 10.71 10.92
C SER A 241 -19.03 11.26 10.23
N LEU A 242 -19.09 11.21 8.92
CA LEU A 242 -20.27 11.56 8.13
C LEU A 242 -21.36 10.51 8.32
#